data_c5220a2cb4b73db98ca9f3556cb61f2d
#
_entry.id   c5220a2cb4b73db98ca9f3556cb61f2d
#
_cell.length_a   1.000
_cell.length_b   1.000
_cell.length_c   1.000
_cell.angle_alpha   90.00
_cell.angle_beta   90.00
_cell.angle_gamma   90.00
#
_symmetry.space_group_name_H-M   'P 1'
#
loop_
_entity.id
_entity.type
_entity.pdbx_description
1 polymer ?
#
loop_
_entity_poly.entity_id
_entity_poly.type
_entity_poly.pdbx_seq_one_letter_code
_entity_poly.pdbx_strand_id
1 'polypeptide(L)'
;MKFRKMLPVLCMAMGLTFAIPLAAGATGTNSTAEATQKESAGWHKTSDGKWYYILENGSRATGIQSISTVSDGKTYYFLYYFGNDGYLVQLQSGPVEIGGNSYFCYGEKSNYALAVATLCKDSNTGKYYMADNDGHLVKGKVVRLKSTGKLYAFDKNGVRLSRGLQTLNGNKYYVKSDGSLLANGKKKIGLRTYTFDKNGVMSKTATRGKYLYRVNDNMKVKKGWFKDTDGNTYYATSRGRLRTGFQTYKGKKYYFDPSTGALVKNSWIKYQKRYYRASSTGRIRTGWFKVGGNKYHSNSAGRCDRGFTTIGNYTYYFNTRGVMQKGWLKQKRGTYYFSLTTGRMVTGWRNVENKSYYFDSNGKMKTGWFTYNGNKYYLDPDNGGAMISGKTVRIDGERYTFNNNGTLKGFKLSGSYSIRVNRQQNVLTVYQGGEPVKAFLCSTGVNNATPLGTFTILDKLPMHELNGPTWGFYCSHITSSILFHSIPSPEPNRTSLPAYKYNLLGQQASEGCIRLRMGDAYWIYQNCPIGTPVTVYDSSDPGPLGKPTYKKIPASMTVDPTDPQYASQYPQYQ
;
A
#
# COMPACT_ATOMS: atom_id res chain seq x y z
N MET A 1 -27.60 -15.13 -41.52
CA MET A 1 -28.81 -15.88 -41.07
C MET A 1 -28.74 -16.09 -39.57
N LYS A 2 -29.73 -15.60 -38.78
CA LYS A 2 -29.78 -15.79 -37.32
C LYS A 2 -30.26 -17.20 -37.05
N PHE A 3 -29.40 -18.10 -36.61
CA PHE A 3 -29.78 -19.41 -36.10
C PHE A 3 -30.59 -19.24 -34.79
N ARG A 4 -31.85 -19.69 -34.80
CA ARG A 4 -32.66 -19.80 -33.59
C ARG A 4 -32.11 -20.90 -32.70
N LYS A 5 -32.24 -20.72 -31.37
CA LYS A 5 -31.75 -21.59 -30.29
C LYS A 5 -31.96 -23.08 -30.59
N MET A 6 -30.89 -23.81 -30.85
CA MET A 6 -30.90 -25.28 -30.86
C MET A 6 -30.83 -25.79 -29.42
N LEU A 7 -31.74 -26.62 -29.02
CA LEU A 7 -31.64 -27.41 -27.78
C LEU A 7 -30.74 -28.62 -28.02
N PRO A 8 -29.86 -28.98 -27.03
CA PRO A 8 -29.01 -30.16 -27.17
C PRO A 8 -29.90 -31.42 -27.15
N VAL A 9 -29.83 -32.21 -28.21
CA VAL A 9 -30.49 -33.52 -28.29
C VAL A 9 -29.66 -34.50 -27.46
N LEU A 10 -30.29 -35.02 -26.41
CA LEU A 10 -29.83 -36.19 -25.65
C LEU A 10 -29.97 -37.40 -26.57
N CYS A 11 -28.90 -37.93 -27.16
CA CYS A 11 -28.92 -39.22 -27.86
C CYS A 11 -29.15 -40.38 -26.88
N MET A 12 -30.38 -40.61 -26.50
CA MET A 12 -30.79 -41.96 -26.09
C MET A 12 -31.03 -42.76 -27.38
N ALA A 13 -30.42 -43.92 -27.46
CA ALA A 13 -30.69 -44.92 -28.49
C ALA A 13 -32.12 -45.42 -28.32
N MET A 14 -33.08 -44.70 -28.89
CA MET A 14 -34.40 -45.22 -29.18
C MET A 14 -34.45 -45.48 -30.67
N GLY A 15 -34.63 -46.73 -31.04
CA GLY A 15 -34.92 -47.15 -32.40
C GLY A 15 -36.21 -46.53 -32.87
N LEU A 16 -36.13 -45.32 -33.41
CA LEU A 16 -37.20 -44.71 -34.16
C LEU A 16 -37.07 -45.19 -35.62
N THR A 17 -37.76 -46.27 -35.91
CA THR A 17 -38.12 -46.61 -37.29
C THR A 17 -39.09 -45.54 -37.77
N PHE A 18 -38.63 -44.64 -38.60
CA PHE A 18 -39.53 -43.69 -39.27
C PHE A 18 -40.42 -44.51 -40.22
N ALA A 19 -41.68 -44.62 -39.86
CA ALA A 19 -42.71 -45.05 -40.78
C ALA A 19 -42.93 -43.92 -41.80
N ILE A 20 -42.48 -44.12 -43.01
CA ILE A 20 -42.77 -43.26 -44.16
C ILE A 20 -44.22 -43.63 -44.55
N PRO A 21 -45.14 -42.66 -44.70
CA PRO A 21 -46.49 -42.96 -45.20
C PRO A 21 -46.36 -43.46 -46.63
N LEU A 22 -46.78 -44.69 -46.85
CA LEU A 22 -46.98 -45.22 -48.19
C LEU A 22 -48.13 -44.47 -48.83
N ALA A 23 -47.93 -43.72 -49.87
CA ALA A 23 -48.92 -43.17 -50.74
C ALA A 23 -49.55 -44.35 -51.50
N ALA A 24 -50.81 -44.62 -51.30
CA ALA A 24 -51.63 -45.59 -52.03
C ALA A 24 -51.73 -45.21 -53.52
N GLY A 25 -51.29 -46.12 -54.39
CA GLY A 25 -51.40 -45.94 -55.81
C GLY A 25 -52.90 -45.94 -56.29
N ALA A 26 -53.24 -44.96 -57.08
CA ALA A 26 -54.43 -45.00 -57.87
C ALA A 26 -54.09 -45.30 -59.32
N THR A 27 -54.57 -46.43 -59.82
CA THR A 27 -54.53 -46.83 -61.22
C THR A 27 -55.55 -46.00 -62.00
N GLY A 28 -55.19 -45.34 -63.05
CA GLY A 28 -56.09 -44.63 -63.96
C GLY A 28 -55.36 -44.26 -65.26
N THR A 29 -55.80 -44.78 -66.32
CA THR A 29 -55.27 -44.78 -67.69
C THR A 29 -55.39 -43.45 -68.43
N ASN A 30 -54.36 -43.19 -69.30
CA ASN A 30 -54.34 -42.37 -70.53
C ASN A 30 -54.60 -40.87 -70.49
N SER A 31 -53.69 -40.02 -70.74
CA SER A 31 -53.27 -39.47 -72.02
C SER A 31 -52.30 -38.23 -71.84
N THR A 32 -51.30 -38.20 -72.59
CA THR A 32 -50.48 -37.07 -73.10
C THR A 32 -50.73 -35.68 -72.52
N ALA A 33 -49.86 -35.27 -71.62
CA ALA A 33 -49.16 -33.96 -71.55
C ALA A 33 -48.04 -34.08 -70.47
N GLU A 34 -46.80 -33.91 -70.82
CA GLU A 34 -45.74 -33.79 -69.83
C GLU A 34 -45.93 -32.49 -69.01
N ALA A 35 -46.69 -32.61 -67.97
CA ALA A 35 -46.64 -31.69 -66.85
C ALA A 35 -45.66 -32.30 -65.89
N THR A 36 -44.44 -31.78 -65.83
CA THR A 36 -43.47 -32.07 -64.77
C THR A 36 -44.16 -31.86 -63.44
N GLN A 37 -44.61 -32.96 -62.81
CA GLN A 37 -45.22 -32.93 -61.49
C GLN A 37 -44.15 -32.43 -60.53
N LYS A 38 -44.29 -31.19 -60.02
CA LYS A 38 -43.38 -30.59 -59.06
C LYS A 38 -43.39 -31.43 -57.80
N GLU A 39 -42.26 -32.14 -57.53
CA GLU A 39 -42.15 -32.97 -56.32
C GLU A 39 -42.42 -32.14 -55.08
N SER A 40 -43.18 -32.69 -54.12
CA SER A 40 -43.47 -32.01 -52.87
C SER A 40 -42.21 -31.83 -52.02
N ALA A 41 -42.15 -30.73 -51.23
CA ALA A 41 -41.02 -30.53 -50.29
C ALA A 41 -40.96 -31.69 -49.27
N GLY A 42 -39.75 -32.20 -49.03
CA GLY A 42 -39.52 -33.32 -48.12
C GLY A 42 -38.52 -34.37 -48.61
N TRP A 43 -38.49 -35.48 -47.88
CA TRP A 43 -37.63 -36.61 -48.23
C TRP A 43 -38.26 -37.49 -49.31
N HIS A 44 -37.45 -37.84 -50.28
CA HIS A 44 -37.81 -38.71 -51.40
C HIS A 44 -36.76 -39.80 -51.56
N LYS A 45 -37.16 -40.93 -52.17
CA LYS A 45 -36.26 -42.03 -52.48
C LYS A 45 -36.51 -42.49 -53.91
N THR A 46 -35.42 -42.63 -54.64
CA THR A 46 -35.45 -43.14 -56.03
C THR A 46 -35.67 -44.66 -56.06
N SER A 47 -36.04 -45.22 -57.21
CA SER A 47 -36.22 -46.68 -57.43
C SER A 47 -34.93 -47.48 -57.22
N ASP A 48 -33.76 -46.85 -57.43
CA ASP A 48 -32.44 -47.43 -57.16
C ASP A 48 -31.97 -47.25 -55.69
N GLY A 49 -32.85 -46.72 -54.85
CA GLY A 49 -32.65 -46.65 -53.39
C GLY A 49 -31.94 -45.40 -52.89
N LYS A 50 -31.62 -44.43 -53.73
CA LYS A 50 -30.96 -43.18 -53.32
C LYS A 50 -31.92 -42.22 -52.69
N TRP A 51 -31.50 -41.54 -51.59
CA TRP A 51 -32.28 -40.55 -50.90
C TRP A 51 -31.93 -39.15 -51.37
N TYR A 52 -32.93 -38.24 -51.50
CA TYR A 52 -32.78 -36.83 -51.77
C TYR A 52 -33.84 -36.03 -51.00
N TYR A 53 -33.64 -34.75 -50.90
CA TYR A 53 -34.55 -33.85 -50.20
C TYR A 53 -34.93 -32.68 -51.12
N ILE A 54 -36.22 -32.43 -51.24
CA ILE A 54 -36.75 -31.27 -51.93
C ILE A 54 -36.99 -30.15 -50.91
N LEU A 55 -36.38 -29.01 -51.16
CA LEU A 55 -36.51 -27.81 -50.34
C LEU A 55 -37.89 -27.14 -50.61
N GLU A 56 -38.35 -26.27 -49.67
CA GLU A 56 -39.59 -25.55 -49.79
C GLU A 56 -39.73 -24.74 -51.11
N ASN A 57 -38.62 -24.30 -51.67
CA ASN A 57 -38.59 -23.60 -52.94
C ASN A 57 -38.70 -24.54 -54.16
N GLY A 58 -38.82 -25.84 -53.95
CA GLY A 58 -38.93 -26.86 -54.95
C GLY A 58 -37.61 -27.31 -55.59
N SER A 59 -36.46 -26.85 -55.13
CA SER A 59 -35.16 -27.32 -55.61
C SER A 59 -34.67 -28.51 -54.80
N ARG A 60 -33.86 -29.38 -55.45
CA ARG A 60 -33.20 -30.49 -54.78
C ARG A 60 -32.07 -29.96 -53.86
N ALA A 61 -31.97 -30.46 -52.64
CA ALA A 61 -30.94 -30.09 -51.67
C ALA A 61 -29.56 -30.50 -52.16
N THR A 62 -28.57 -29.61 -52.04
CA THR A 62 -27.16 -29.86 -52.30
C THR A 62 -26.30 -29.28 -51.19
N GLY A 63 -25.08 -29.80 -50.99
CA GLY A 63 -24.20 -29.36 -49.93
C GLY A 63 -24.69 -29.75 -48.54
N ILE A 64 -24.31 -28.99 -47.49
CA ILE A 64 -24.77 -29.22 -46.12
C ILE A 64 -26.07 -28.47 -45.89
N GLN A 65 -27.14 -29.20 -45.54
CA GLN A 65 -28.45 -28.65 -45.31
C GLN A 65 -28.96 -28.97 -43.89
N SER A 66 -29.59 -28.00 -43.28
CA SER A 66 -30.28 -28.16 -42.01
C SER A 66 -31.75 -28.50 -42.28
N ILE A 67 -32.12 -29.73 -42.01
CA ILE A 67 -33.47 -30.26 -42.25
C ILE A 67 -34.19 -30.39 -40.90
N SER A 68 -35.39 -29.85 -40.81
CA SER A 68 -36.23 -29.97 -39.64
C SER A 68 -37.14 -31.18 -39.72
N THR A 69 -37.36 -31.82 -38.55
CA THR A 69 -38.40 -32.82 -38.38
C THR A 69 -39.20 -32.53 -37.12
N VAL A 70 -40.48 -32.86 -37.12
CA VAL A 70 -41.34 -32.71 -35.96
C VAL A 70 -41.59 -34.08 -35.33
N SER A 71 -41.27 -34.22 -34.04
CA SER A 71 -41.56 -35.40 -33.25
C SER A 71 -42.03 -34.95 -31.85
N ASP A 72 -43.06 -35.59 -31.30
CA ASP A 72 -43.64 -35.28 -30.00
C ASP A 72 -44.00 -33.78 -29.82
N GLY A 73 -44.48 -33.12 -30.89
CA GLY A 73 -44.78 -31.69 -30.88
C GLY A 73 -43.58 -30.75 -30.82
N LYS A 74 -42.38 -31.27 -30.97
CA LYS A 74 -41.11 -30.50 -30.98
C LYS A 74 -40.44 -30.57 -32.34
N THR A 75 -39.93 -29.45 -32.77
CA THR A 75 -39.13 -29.37 -34.00
C THR A 75 -37.64 -29.62 -33.68
N TYR A 76 -37.06 -30.59 -34.33
CA TYR A 76 -35.67 -30.96 -34.28
C TYR A 76 -34.99 -30.61 -35.61
N TYR A 77 -33.74 -30.18 -35.57
CA TYR A 77 -32.95 -29.83 -36.74
C TYR A 77 -31.76 -30.75 -36.83
N PHE A 78 -31.59 -31.36 -38.01
CA PHE A 78 -30.47 -32.25 -38.32
C PHE A 78 -29.69 -31.71 -39.52
N LEU A 79 -28.36 -31.82 -39.50
CA LEU A 79 -27.53 -31.52 -40.64
C LEU A 79 -27.32 -32.76 -41.48
N TYR A 80 -27.49 -32.64 -42.78
CA TYR A 80 -27.22 -33.69 -43.78
C TYR A 80 -26.32 -33.14 -44.86
N TYR A 81 -25.55 -34.03 -45.48
CA TYR A 81 -24.71 -33.67 -46.64
C TYR A 81 -25.23 -34.34 -47.91
N PHE A 82 -25.54 -33.51 -48.86
CA PHE A 82 -26.00 -33.91 -50.22
C PHE A 82 -24.87 -33.62 -51.21
N GLY A 83 -24.62 -34.53 -52.13
CA GLY A 83 -23.71 -34.33 -53.25
C GLY A 83 -24.15 -33.24 -54.21
N ASN A 84 -23.31 -32.87 -55.12
CA ASN A 84 -23.64 -31.92 -56.20
C ASN A 84 -24.77 -32.45 -57.11
N ASP A 85 -24.94 -33.77 -57.14
CA ASP A 85 -25.99 -34.49 -57.82
C ASP A 85 -27.35 -34.43 -57.07
N GLY A 86 -27.36 -33.82 -55.87
CA GLY A 86 -28.53 -33.66 -55.02
C GLY A 86 -28.93 -34.90 -54.23
N TYR A 87 -28.14 -35.96 -54.20
CA TYR A 87 -28.40 -37.14 -53.38
C TYR A 87 -27.68 -37.08 -52.03
N LEU A 88 -28.35 -37.68 -51.03
CA LEU A 88 -27.75 -37.84 -49.69
C LEU A 88 -26.47 -38.69 -49.77
N VAL A 89 -25.37 -38.14 -49.30
CA VAL A 89 -24.09 -38.86 -49.24
C VAL A 89 -24.08 -39.78 -48.02
N GLN A 90 -23.96 -41.08 -48.27
CA GLN A 90 -23.91 -42.10 -47.22
C GLN A 90 -22.51 -42.20 -46.60
N LEU A 91 -22.22 -41.27 -45.70
CA LEU A 91 -20.93 -41.21 -45.02
C LEU A 91 -20.83 -42.28 -43.92
N GLN A 92 -19.61 -42.84 -43.72
CA GLN A 92 -19.36 -43.74 -42.60
C GLN A 92 -19.41 -43.02 -41.26
N SER A 93 -19.72 -43.78 -40.17
CA SER A 93 -19.73 -43.24 -38.82
C SER A 93 -18.30 -42.79 -38.42
N GLY A 94 -18.17 -41.59 -37.91
CA GLY A 94 -16.92 -40.99 -37.45
C GLY A 94 -16.65 -39.61 -37.97
N PRO A 95 -15.42 -39.09 -37.80
CA PRO A 95 -15.01 -37.80 -38.34
C PRO A 95 -14.88 -37.86 -39.86
N VAL A 96 -15.45 -36.86 -40.54
CA VAL A 96 -15.45 -36.74 -42.01
C VAL A 96 -15.06 -35.33 -42.42
N GLU A 97 -14.42 -35.16 -43.59
CA GLU A 97 -14.08 -33.85 -44.17
C GLU A 97 -15.05 -33.53 -45.31
N ILE A 98 -15.66 -32.38 -45.25
CA ILE A 98 -16.62 -31.89 -46.28
C ILE A 98 -16.27 -30.44 -46.59
N GLY A 99 -15.90 -30.12 -47.81
CA GLY A 99 -15.59 -28.74 -48.22
C GLY A 99 -14.48 -28.09 -47.39
N GLY A 100 -13.47 -28.86 -46.95
CA GLY A 100 -12.35 -28.36 -46.14
C GLY A 100 -12.64 -28.19 -44.63
N ASN A 101 -13.86 -28.50 -44.20
CA ASN A 101 -14.26 -28.50 -42.79
C ASN A 101 -14.47 -29.93 -42.29
N SER A 102 -14.22 -30.14 -41.02
CA SER A 102 -14.39 -31.47 -40.35
C SER A 102 -15.72 -31.53 -39.66
N TYR A 103 -16.44 -32.60 -39.86
CA TYR A 103 -17.74 -32.93 -39.24
C TYR A 103 -17.67 -34.31 -38.57
N PHE A 104 -18.70 -34.66 -37.80
CA PHE A 104 -18.90 -36.02 -37.31
C PHE A 104 -20.21 -36.60 -37.85
N CYS A 105 -20.11 -37.67 -38.63
CA CYS A 105 -21.28 -38.38 -39.10
C CYS A 105 -21.63 -39.56 -38.17
N TYR A 106 -22.89 -39.73 -37.88
CA TYR A 106 -23.39 -40.88 -37.10
C TYR A 106 -23.52 -42.18 -37.93
N GLY A 107 -23.39 -42.10 -39.24
CA GLY A 107 -23.53 -43.19 -40.16
C GLY A 107 -24.97 -43.68 -40.31
N GLU A 108 -25.14 -44.89 -40.83
CA GLU A 108 -26.44 -45.47 -41.16
C GLU A 108 -27.41 -45.51 -40.00
N LYS A 109 -26.95 -45.80 -38.77
CA LYS A 109 -27.81 -45.89 -37.56
C LYS A 109 -28.55 -44.59 -37.22
N SER A 110 -28.15 -43.49 -37.79
CA SER A 110 -28.78 -42.18 -37.61
C SER A 110 -29.03 -41.49 -38.94
N ASN A 111 -29.34 -42.27 -39.97
CA ASN A 111 -29.66 -41.82 -41.33
C ASN A 111 -28.63 -40.85 -41.89
N TYR A 112 -27.35 -41.07 -41.59
CA TYR A 112 -26.18 -40.29 -42.04
C TYR A 112 -26.17 -38.83 -41.59
N ALA A 113 -26.90 -38.50 -40.53
CA ALA A 113 -26.93 -37.16 -39.97
C ALA A 113 -25.55 -36.76 -39.41
N LEU A 114 -25.22 -35.46 -39.59
CA LEU A 114 -24.02 -34.85 -39.00
C LEU A 114 -24.32 -34.34 -37.57
N ALA A 115 -23.36 -34.49 -36.69
CA ALA A 115 -23.48 -34.03 -35.30
C ALA A 115 -23.47 -32.51 -35.21
N VAL A 116 -24.27 -31.92 -34.29
CA VAL A 116 -24.35 -30.49 -34.02
C VAL A 116 -24.40 -30.25 -32.51
N ALA A 117 -23.63 -29.32 -32.02
CA ALA A 117 -23.63 -28.85 -30.63
C ALA A 117 -23.51 -29.98 -29.57
N THR A 118 -22.83 -31.08 -29.87
CA THR A 118 -22.82 -32.29 -29.04
C THR A 118 -21.44 -32.97 -28.98
N LEU A 119 -21.28 -33.78 -27.95
CA LEU A 119 -20.12 -34.67 -27.78
C LEU A 119 -20.43 -36.00 -28.45
N CYS A 120 -19.60 -36.41 -29.40
CA CYS A 120 -19.76 -37.59 -30.23
C CYS A 120 -18.75 -38.68 -29.82
N LYS A 121 -19.18 -39.93 -29.81
CA LYS A 121 -18.27 -41.10 -29.65
C LYS A 121 -18.22 -41.85 -30.97
N ASP A 122 -17.04 -41.97 -31.50
CA ASP A 122 -16.77 -42.88 -32.61
C ASP A 122 -16.78 -44.32 -32.13
N SER A 123 -17.75 -45.10 -32.61
CA SER A 123 -17.93 -46.51 -32.24
C SER A 123 -16.79 -47.39 -32.68
N ASN A 124 -16.10 -47.05 -33.77
CA ASN A 124 -15.03 -47.85 -34.35
C ASN A 124 -13.72 -47.69 -33.57
N THR A 125 -13.41 -46.47 -33.13
CA THR A 125 -12.16 -46.15 -32.45
C THR A 125 -12.29 -45.92 -30.95
N GLY A 126 -13.53 -45.78 -30.45
CA GLY A 126 -13.82 -45.42 -29.06
C GLY A 126 -13.44 -43.98 -28.69
N LYS A 127 -12.95 -43.18 -29.65
CA LYS A 127 -12.54 -41.79 -29.45
C LYS A 127 -13.76 -40.86 -29.35
N TYR A 128 -13.57 -39.73 -28.68
CA TYR A 128 -14.62 -38.70 -28.53
C TYR A 128 -14.23 -37.43 -29.27
N TYR A 129 -15.22 -36.86 -29.94
CA TYR A 129 -15.15 -35.61 -30.69
C TYR A 129 -16.25 -34.65 -30.20
N MET A 130 -16.20 -33.41 -30.58
CA MET A 130 -17.26 -32.43 -30.29
C MET A 130 -17.57 -31.63 -31.55
N ALA A 131 -18.83 -31.63 -31.96
CA ALA A 131 -19.33 -30.72 -32.97
C ALA A 131 -19.79 -29.41 -32.30
N ASP A 132 -19.46 -28.28 -32.89
CA ASP A 132 -19.92 -26.97 -32.47
C ASP A 132 -21.36 -26.71 -32.98
N ASN A 133 -21.84 -25.45 -32.79
CA ASN A 133 -23.21 -25.11 -33.21
C ASN A 133 -23.45 -25.15 -34.72
N ASP A 134 -22.37 -25.10 -35.50
CA ASP A 134 -22.42 -25.14 -36.98
C ASP A 134 -22.07 -26.54 -37.51
N GLY A 135 -21.88 -27.51 -36.61
CA GLY A 135 -21.53 -28.90 -36.90
C GLY A 135 -20.04 -29.16 -37.08
N HIS A 136 -19.21 -28.13 -37.07
CA HIS A 136 -17.77 -28.30 -37.26
C HIS A 136 -17.11 -28.96 -36.04
N LEU A 137 -16.15 -29.86 -36.28
CA LEU A 137 -15.41 -30.46 -35.18
C LEU A 137 -14.49 -29.45 -34.50
N VAL A 138 -14.58 -29.43 -33.19
CA VAL A 138 -13.72 -28.61 -32.33
C VAL A 138 -12.32 -29.20 -32.32
N LYS A 139 -11.32 -28.45 -32.81
CA LYS A 139 -9.90 -28.85 -32.85
C LYS A 139 -9.03 -27.89 -32.06
N GLY A 140 -8.00 -28.39 -31.35
CA GLY A 140 -6.93 -27.62 -30.71
C GLY A 140 -7.39 -26.67 -29.59
N LYS A 141 -8.55 -26.86 -28.98
CA LYS A 141 -9.09 -25.91 -27.97
C LYS A 141 -9.88 -26.56 -26.84
N VAL A 142 -10.13 -25.78 -25.80
CA VAL A 142 -10.99 -26.14 -24.67
C VAL A 142 -12.37 -25.54 -24.90
N VAL A 143 -13.41 -26.32 -24.70
CA VAL A 143 -14.81 -25.91 -24.92
C VAL A 143 -15.66 -26.29 -23.71
N ARG A 144 -16.63 -25.46 -23.38
CA ARG A 144 -17.65 -25.73 -22.37
C ARG A 144 -18.90 -26.26 -23.05
N LEU A 145 -19.29 -27.48 -22.74
CA LEU A 145 -20.52 -28.07 -23.23
C LEU A 145 -21.74 -27.42 -22.52
N LYS A 146 -22.59 -26.75 -23.29
CA LYS A 146 -23.72 -25.96 -22.75
C LYS A 146 -24.72 -26.82 -21.94
N SER A 147 -24.99 -28.05 -22.36
CA SER A 147 -25.92 -28.95 -21.71
C SER A 147 -25.51 -29.37 -20.29
N THR A 148 -24.22 -29.46 -20.01
CA THR A 148 -23.69 -29.94 -18.72
C THR A 148 -22.90 -28.92 -17.96
N GLY A 149 -22.51 -27.80 -18.60
CA GLY A 149 -21.57 -26.82 -18.06
C GLY A 149 -20.14 -27.33 -17.92
N LYS A 150 -19.84 -28.58 -18.31
CA LYS A 150 -18.52 -29.19 -18.18
C LYS A 150 -17.58 -28.72 -19.29
N LEU A 151 -16.27 -28.64 -18.97
CA LEU A 151 -15.22 -28.33 -19.93
C LEU A 151 -14.61 -29.62 -20.50
N TYR A 152 -14.33 -29.61 -21.78
CA TYR A 152 -13.61 -30.66 -22.50
C TYR A 152 -12.50 -30.05 -23.34
N ALA A 153 -11.42 -30.77 -23.53
CA ALA A 153 -10.29 -30.35 -24.34
C ALA A 153 -10.08 -31.32 -25.51
N PHE A 154 -9.84 -30.76 -26.69
CA PHE A 154 -9.66 -31.50 -27.91
C PHE A 154 -8.28 -31.16 -28.50
N ASP A 155 -7.57 -32.17 -29.00
CA ASP A 155 -6.27 -32.02 -29.65
C ASP A 155 -6.40 -31.36 -31.04
N LYS A 156 -5.27 -31.19 -31.73
CA LYS A 156 -5.25 -30.64 -33.09
C LYS A 156 -6.03 -31.46 -34.12
N ASN A 157 -6.26 -32.71 -33.86
CA ASN A 157 -7.03 -33.63 -34.72
C ASN A 157 -8.52 -33.69 -34.30
N GLY A 158 -8.95 -32.91 -33.28
CA GLY A 158 -10.30 -32.90 -32.76
C GLY A 158 -10.62 -34.05 -31.79
N VAL A 159 -9.63 -34.88 -31.41
CA VAL A 159 -9.84 -35.99 -30.45
C VAL A 159 -9.81 -35.42 -29.04
N ARG A 160 -10.80 -35.79 -28.21
CA ARG A 160 -10.84 -35.43 -26.80
C ARG A 160 -9.64 -35.97 -26.06
N LEU A 161 -8.97 -35.11 -25.26
CA LEU A 161 -7.82 -35.50 -24.47
C LEU A 161 -8.18 -36.66 -23.49
N SER A 162 -7.23 -37.62 -23.36
CA SER A 162 -7.35 -38.79 -22.49
C SER A 162 -7.24 -38.43 -21.01
N ARG A 163 -7.74 -39.32 -20.12
CA ARG A 163 -7.68 -39.20 -18.66
C ARG A 163 -6.28 -38.92 -18.14
N GLY A 164 -6.19 -38.05 -17.13
CA GLY A 164 -4.93 -37.73 -16.44
C GLY A 164 -4.43 -36.33 -16.75
N LEU A 165 -3.14 -36.09 -16.51
CA LEU A 165 -2.49 -34.81 -16.79
C LEU A 165 -2.16 -34.73 -18.28
N GLN A 166 -2.71 -33.72 -18.95
CA GLN A 166 -2.56 -33.50 -20.39
C GLN A 166 -2.02 -32.09 -20.67
N THR A 167 -1.41 -31.89 -21.82
CA THR A 167 -0.93 -30.58 -22.27
C THR A 167 -1.61 -30.21 -23.59
N LEU A 168 -2.15 -29.01 -23.65
CA LEU A 168 -2.74 -28.43 -24.85
C LEU A 168 -2.28 -26.97 -24.97
N ASN A 169 -1.69 -26.60 -26.10
CA ASN A 169 -1.20 -25.23 -26.38
C ASN A 169 -0.35 -24.64 -25.22
N GLY A 170 0.58 -25.44 -24.69
CA GLY A 170 1.49 -25.04 -23.60
C GLY A 170 0.86 -25.03 -22.20
N ASN A 171 -0.46 -25.16 -22.06
CA ASN A 171 -1.16 -25.25 -20.79
C ASN A 171 -1.37 -26.70 -20.36
N LYS A 172 -1.32 -26.96 -19.04
CA LYS A 172 -1.61 -28.28 -18.48
C LYS A 172 -3.02 -28.33 -17.93
N TYR A 173 -3.69 -29.44 -18.19
CA TYR A 173 -5.05 -29.74 -17.77
C TYR A 173 -5.10 -31.10 -17.10
N TYR A 174 -6.04 -31.32 -16.19
CA TYR A 174 -6.32 -32.64 -15.64
C TYR A 174 -7.68 -33.14 -16.13
N VAL A 175 -7.65 -34.20 -16.92
CA VAL A 175 -8.86 -34.85 -17.45
C VAL A 175 -9.33 -35.87 -16.44
N LYS A 176 -10.60 -35.77 -16.01
CA LYS A 176 -11.25 -36.70 -15.06
C LYS A 176 -11.66 -37.99 -15.73
N SER A 177 -12.19 -38.98 -14.94
CA SER A 177 -12.65 -40.27 -15.45
C SER A 177 -13.81 -40.11 -16.46
N ASP A 178 -14.65 -39.09 -16.30
CA ASP A 178 -15.76 -38.79 -17.24
C ASP A 178 -15.29 -38.04 -18.49
N GLY A 179 -14.01 -37.81 -18.64
CA GLY A 179 -13.42 -37.07 -19.76
C GLY A 179 -13.50 -35.57 -19.67
N SER A 180 -14.19 -35.00 -18.67
CA SER A 180 -14.24 -33.55 -18.47
C SER A 180 -12.98 -33.06 -17.77
N LEU A 181 -12.66 -31.76 -17.97
CA LEU A 181 -11.56 -31.11 -17.27
C LEU A 181 -11.90 -30.82 -15.82
N LEU A 182 -10.92 -30.94 -14.93
CA LEU A 182 -11.01 -30.41 -13.59
C LEU A 182 -10.86 -28.88 -13.63
N ALA A 183 -11.93 -28.15 -13.29
CA ALA A 183 -11.93 -26.69 -13.18
C ALA A 183 -12.32 -26.27 -11.76
N ASN A 184 -11.86 -25.09 -11.32
CA ASN A 184 -12.09 -24.53 -9.97
C ASN A 184 -11.78 -25.55 -8.84
N GLY A 185 -10.81 -26.40 -9.03
CA GLY A 185 -10.55 -27.53 -8.13
C GLY A 185 -9.09 -27.74 -7.81
N LYS A 186 -8.82 -28.77 -7.01
CA LYS A 186 -7.46 -29.19 -6.62
C LYS A 186 -7.26 -30.67 -6.94
N LYS A 187 -6.06 -31.02 -7.35
CA LYS A 187 -5.66 -32.42 -7.58
C LYS A 187 -4.25 -32.66 -7.07
N LYS A 188 -4.07 -33.74 -6.30
CA LYS A 188 -2.75 -34.25 -5.94
C LYS A 188 -2.17 -35.00 -7.13
N ILE A 189 -0.99 -34.61 -7.57
CA ILE A 189 -0.23 -35.22 -8.64
C ILE A 189 1.18 -35.47 -8.09
N GLY A 190 1.53 -36.75 -7.93
CA GLY A 190 2.72 -37.13 -7.18
C GLY A 190 2.68 -36.62 -5.73
N LEU A 191 3.74 -35.94 -5.27
CA LEU A 191 3.85 -35.44 -3.90
C LEU A 191 3.25 -34.03 -3.70
N ARG A 192 2.67 -33.42 -4.73
CA ARG A 192 2.18 -32.03 -4.67
C ARG A 192 0.72 -31.91 -5.07
N THR A 193 0.05 -30.92 -4.49
CA THR A 193 -1.32 -30.57 -4.84
C THR A 193 -1.29 -29.32 -5.72
N TYR A 194 -1.97 -29.38 -6.86
CA TYR A 194 -2.11 -28.30 -7.84
C TYR A 194 -3.55 -27.80 -7.84
N THR A 195 -3.71 -26.52 -8.14
CA THR A 195 -5.01 -25.88 -8.35
C THR A 195 -5.26 -25.71 -9.85
N PHE A 196 -6.53 -25.71 -10.23
CA PHE A 196 -6.99 -25.50 -11.59
C PHE A 196 -7.98 -24.35 -11.58
N ASP A 197 -7.85 -23.42 -12.52
CA ASP A 197 -8.70 -22.23 -12.62
C ASP A 197 -10.10 -22.58 -13.20
N LYS A 198 -10.92 -21.54 -13.44
CA LYS A 198 -12.27 -21.68 -14.04
C LYS A 198 -12.25 -22.25 -15.46
N ASN A 199 -11.13 -22.15 -16.15
CA ASN A 199 -10.93 -22.67 -17.51
C ASN A 199 -10.22 -24.05 -17.50
N GLY A 200 -9.96 -24.59 -16.32
CA GLY A 200 -9.27 -25.89 -16.14
C GLY A 200 -7.76 -25.81 -16.29
N VAL A 201 -7.16 -24.62 -16.41
CA VAL A 201 -5.71 -24.47 -16.54
C VAL A 201 -5.04 -24.70 -15.21
N MET A 202 -4.04 -25.58 -15.20
CA MET A 202 -3.26 -25.91 -14.00
C MET A 202 -2.31 -24.77 -13.62
N SER A 203 -2.37 -24.37 -12.36
CA SER A 203 -1.41 -23.40 -11.80
C SER A 203 0.01 -23.97 -11.79
N LYS A 204 0.99 -23.17 -12.19
CA LYS A 204 2.42 -23.49 -12.02
C LYS A 204 2.88 -23.43 -10.55
N THR A 205 2.04 -22.96 -9.63
CA THR A 205 2.26 -23.01 -8.18
C THR A 205 1.59 -24.25 -7.60
N ALA A 206 2.36 -25.03 -6.84
CA ALA A 206 1.89 -26.25 -6.19
C ALA A 206 2.12 -26.18 -4.68
N THR A 207 1.38 -26.98 -3.92
CA THR A 207 1.53 -27.11 -2.47
C THR A 207 1.97 -28.51 -2.06
N ARG A 208 2.73 -28.59 -0.96
CA ARG A 208 2.97 -29.84 -0.20
C ARG A 208 2.92 -29.51 1.29
N GLY A 209 1.85 -29.91 1.97
CA GLY A 209 1.51 -29.39 3.29
C GLY A 209 1.37 -27.86 3.24
N LYS A 210 2.01 -27.16 4.18
CA LYS A 210 2.00 -25.67 4.26
C LYS A 210 2.98 -24.97 3.29
N TYR A 211 3.74 -25.71 2.51
CA TYR A 211 4.79 -25.12 1.65
C TYR A 211 4.32 -24.96 0.21
N LEU A 212 4.67 -23.80 -0.39
CA LEU A 212 4.49 -23.50 -1.79
C LEU A 212 5.72 -23.88 -2.61
N TYR A 213 5.50 -24.27 -3.85
CA TYR A 213 6.52 -24.60 -4.85
C TYR A 213 6.13 -24.02 -6.19
N ARG A 214 7.10 -23.55 -6.97
CA ARG A 214 6.90 -23.22 -8.37
C ARG A 214 7.55 -24.28 -9.24
N VAL A 215 6.84 -24.77 -10.21
CA VAL A 215 7.32 -25.78 -11.16
C VAL A 215 7.49 -25.17 -12.55
N ASN A 216 8.42 -25.69 -13.32
CA ASN A 216 8.51 -25.44 -14.76
C ASN A 216 7.53 -26.34 -15.53
N ASP A 217 7.53 -26.25 -16.86
CA ASP A 217 6.63 -27.02 -17.72
C ASP A 217 6.87 -28.54 -17.63
N ASN A 218 8.08 -28.96 -17.24
CA ASN A 218 8.42 -30.34 -16.97
C ASN A 218 8.15 -30.77 -15.51
N MET A 219 7.36 -30.01 -14.75
CA MET A 219 6.99 -30.25 -13.35
C MET A 219 8.17 -30.27 -12.36
N LYS A 220 9.38 -29.85 -12.76
CA LYS A 220 10.54 -29.71 -11.87
C LYS A 220 10.47 -28.42 -11.06
N VAL A 221 10.79 -28.47 -9.75
CA VAL A 221 10.79 -27.29 -8.85
C VAL A 221 11.95 -26.37 -9.18
N LYS A 222 11.66 -25.06 -9.20
CA LYS A 222 12.68 -24.01 -9.32
C LYS A 222 13.33 -23.72 -7.96
N LYS A 223 14.59 -23.29 -7.97
CA LYS A 223 15.41 -22.97 -6.79
C LYS A 223 16.05 -21.59 -6.95
N GLY A 224 16.44 -20.94 -5.82
CA GLY A 224 17.07 -19.62 -5.84
C GLY A 224 16.13 -18.52 -6.33
N TRP A 225 16.71 -17.46 -6.87
CA TRP A 225 15.97 -16.37 -7.51
C TRP A 225 15.63 -16.75 -8.96
N PHE A 226 14.39 -16.52 -9.36
CA PHE A 226 13.96 -16.74 -10.73
C PHE A 226 12.74 -15.86 -11.06
N LYS A 227 12.50 -15.65 -12.36
CA LYS A 227 11.28 -15.04 -12.89
C LYS A 227 10.45 -16.10 -13.62
N ASP A 228 9.13 -15.92 -13.62
CA ASP A 228 8.24 -16.67 -14.50
C ASP A 228 8.03 -15.94 -15.85
N THR A 229 7.21 -16.53 -16.71
CA THR A 229 6.86 -15.98 -18.03
C THR A 229 6.11 -14.65 -17.93
N ASP A 230 5.40 -14.42 -16.82
CA ASP A 230 4.62 -13.19 -16.57
C ASP A 230 5.47 -12.09 -15.91
N GLY A 231 6.80 -12.31 -15.77
CA GLY A 231 7.74 -11.37 -15.17
C GLY A 231 7.74 -11.34 -13.63
N ASN A 232 6.92 -12.17 -12.96
CA ASN A 232 6.89 -12.26 -11.51
C ASN A 232 8.21 -12.88 -11.00
N THR A 233 8.71 -12.32 -9.91
CA THR A 233 9.97 -12.76 -9.29
C THR A 233 9.70 -13.61 -8.05
N TYR A 234 10.45 -14.66 -7.88
CA TYR A 234 10.33 -15.58 -6.75
C TYR A 234 11.70 -15.85 -6.12
N TYR A 235 11.68 -16.29 -4.88
CA TYR A 235 12.85 -16.85 -4.22
C TYR A 235 12.52 -18.18 -3.55
N ALA A 236 13.20 -19.24 -3.95
CA ALA A 236 13.02 -20.57 -3.41
C ALA A 236 14.28 -21.07 -2.69
N THR A 237 14.08 -21.87 -1.65
CA THR A 237 15.17 -22.54 -0.93
C THR A 237 15.87 -23.57 -1.82
N SER A 238 16.99 -24.13 -1.35
CA SER A 238 17.68 -25.28 -2.00
C SER A 238 16.76 -26.50 -2.19
N ARG A 239 15.74 -26.65 -1.33
CA ARG A 239 14.71 -27.70 -1.44
C ARG A 239 13.53 -27.29 -2.33
N GLY A 240 13.59 -26.15 -3.01
CA GLY A 240 12.55 -25.63 -3.91
C GLY A 240 11.32 -25.05 -3.21
N ARG A 241 11.33 -24.88 -1.88
CA ARG A 241 10.22 -24.24 -1.14
C ARG A 241 10.26 -22.73 -1.41
N LEU A 242 9.18 -22.15 -1.90
CA LEU A 242 9.07 -20.70 -2.07
C LEU A 242 9.13 -20.01 -0.71
N ARG A 243 9.85 -18.92 -0.66
CA ARG A 243 9.79 -17.99 0.47
C ARG A 243 8.51 -17.18 0.36
N THR A 244 7.84 -16.99 1.51
CA THR A 244 6.60 -16.19 1.63
C THR A 244 6.71 -15.24 2.80
N GLY A 245 5.87 -14.20 2.83
CA GLY A 245 5.91 -13.17 3.86
C GLY A 245 7.21 -12.36 3.83
N PHE A 246 7.57 -11.77 4.96
CA PHE A 246 8.82 -11.01 5.09
C PHE A 246 10.03 -11.94 5.12
N GLN A 247 11.01 -11.62 4.28
CA GLN A 247 12.30 -12.34 4.19
C GLN A 247 13.44 -11.34 4.11
N THR A 248 14.56 -11.66 4.76
CA THR A 248 15.80 -10.90 4.63
C THR A 248 16.77 -11.68 3.75
N TYR A 249 17.33 -11.00 2.75
CA TYR A 249 18.36 -11.57 1.87
C TYR A 249 19.48 -10.53 1.65
N LYS A 250 20.71 -10.91 1.94
CA LYS A 250 21.90 -10.02 1.87
C LYS A 250 21.64 -8.67 2.55
N GLY A 251 21.13 -8.68 3.79
CA GLY A 251 20.83 -7.47 4.59
C GLY A 251 19.64 -6.64 4.10
N LYS A 252 18.97 -7.00 3.02
CA LYS A 252 17.81 -6.29 2.48
C LYS A 252 16.53 -7.06 2.78
N LYS A 253 15.47 -6.35 3.18
CA LYS A 253 14.17 -6.93 3.51
C LYS A 253 13.25 -6.90 2.29
N TYR A 254 12.55 -8.01 2.08
CA TYR A 254 11.60 -8.23 0.97
C TYR A 254 10.29 -8.78 1.52
N TYR A 255 9.23 -8.68 0.75
CA TYR A 255 7.96 -9.33 1.06
C TYR A 255 7.48 -10.14 -0.13
N PHE A 256 7.21 -11.39 0.10
CA PHE A 256 6.65 -12.32 -0.88
C PHE A 256 5.19 -12.59 -0.53
N ASP A 257 4.32 -12.52 -1.52
CA ASP A 257 2.90 -12.79 -1.33
C ASP A 257 2.69 -14.19 -0.71
N PRO A 258 1.95 -14.30 0.39
CA PRO A 258 1.78 -15.59 1.08
C PRO A 258 1.06 -16.66 0.26
N SER A 259 0.20 -16.26 -0.67
CA SER A 259 -0.62 -17.16 -1.48
C SER A 259 0.09 -17.64 -2.74
N THR A 260 0.87 -16.77 -3.36
CA THR A 260 1.53 -17.05 -4.65
C THR A 260 3.04 -17.28 -4.52
N GLY A 261 3.66 -16.75 -3.47
CA GLY A 261 5.12 -16.71 -3.31
C GLY A 261 5.80 -15.67 -4.20
N ALA A 262 5.05 -14.83 -4.91
CA ALA A 262 5.61 -13.79 -5.78
C ALA A 262 6.17 -12.62 -4.97
N LEU A 263 7.31 -12.06 -5.39
CA LEU A 263 7.89 -10.87 -4.80
C LEU A 263 6.98 -9.66 -5.06
N VAL A 264 6.54 -9.01 -3.99
CA VAL A 264 5.77 -7.78 -4.07
C VAL A 264 6.70 -6.63 -4.44
N LYS A 265 6.40 -5.93 -5.54
CA LYS A 265 7.15 -4.79 -6.06
C LYS A 265 6.25 -3.57 -6.19
N ASN A 266 6.84 -2.38 -6.04
CA ASN A 266 6.20 -1.07 -6.24
C ASN A 266 4.78 -0.98 -5.65
N SER A 267 4.55 -1.58 -4.47
CA SER A 267 3.23 -1.75 -3.87
C SER A 267 3.24 -1.50 -2.36
N TRP A 268 2.07 -1.16 -1.84
CA TRP A 268 1.82 -1.12 -0.42
C TRP A 268 1.51 -2.50 0.12
N ILE A 269 2.06 -2.81 1.28
CA ILE A 269 1.86 -4.07 2.00
C ILE A 269 1.22 -3.74 3.33
N LYS A 270 0.03 -4.30 3.59
CA LYS A 270 -0.62 -4.25 4.91
C LYS A 270 -0.38 -5.58 5.61
N TYR A 271 0.33 -5.55 6.74
CA TYR A 271 0.63 -6.74 7.52
C TYR A 271 0.50 -6.43 9.02
N GLN A 272 -0.27 -7.22 9.76
CA GLN A 272 -0.52 -7.03 11.20
C GLN A 272 -0.88 -5.57 11.57
N LYS A 273 -1.86 -4.98 10.86
CA LYS A 273 -2.32 -3.59 11.03
C LYS A 273 -1.24 -2.51 10.76
N ARG A 274 -0.08 -2.87 10.21
CA ARG A 274 1.01 -1.95 9.84
C ARG A 274 1.15 -1.86 8.32
N TYR A 275 1.66 -0.73 7.84
CA TYR A 275 1.94 -0.53 6.41
C TYR A 275 3.44 -0.55 6.16
N TYR A 276 3.78 -1.10 5.00
CA TYR A 276 5.13 -1.15 4.46
C TYR A 276 5.07 -0.78 2.98
N ARG A 277 6.15 -0.28 2.43
CA ARG A 277 6.24 0.04 1.00
C ARG A 277 7.36 -0.75 0.35
N ALA A 278 7.03 -1.57 -0.65
CA ALA A 278 8.02 -2.20 -1.50
C ALA A 278 8.44 -1.24 -2.63
N SER A 279 9.73 -1.15 -2.90
CA SER A 279 10.30 -0.42 -4.03
C SER A 279 10.03 -1.13 -5.36
N SER A 280 10.41 -0.53 -6.49
CA SER A 280 10.37 -1.17 -7.81
C SER A 280 11.22 -2.45 -7.88
N THR A 281 12.28 -2.54 -7.07
CA THR A 281 13.11 -3.75 -6.95
C THR A 281 12.58 -4.76 -5.92
N GLY A 282 11.46 -4.47 -5.24
CA GLY A 282 10.86 -5.30 -4.20
C GLY A 282 11.48 -5.13 -2.81
N ARG A 283 12.51 -4.28 -2.64
CA ARG A 283 13.07 -3.98 -1.31
C ARG A 283 12.07 -3.18 -0.48
N ILE A 284 11.90 -3.53 0.78
CA ILE A 284 11.10 -2.74 1.71
C ILE A 284 11.83 -1.42 1.98
N ARG A 285 11.11 -0.32 1.80
CA ARG A 285 11.65 1.03 2.02
C ARG A 285 11.80 1.31 3.52
N THR A 286 12.89 1.98 3.88
CA THR A 286 13.19 2.52 5.20
C THR A 286 13.56 4.00 5.07
N GLY A 287 13.45 4.78 6.14
CA GLY A 287 13.70 6.22 6.11
C GLY A 287 12.65 6.99 5.32
N TRP A 288 13.02 8.16 4.80
CA TRP A 288 12.14 9.05 4.06
C TRP A 288 11.93 8.62 2.60
N PHE A 289 10.67 8.69 2.12
CA PHE A 289 10.35 8.47 0.71
C PHE A 289 9.05 9.18 0.31
N LYS A 290 8.84 9.32 -1.01
CA LYS A 290 7.61 9.89 -1.60
C LYS A 290 6.89 8.83 -2.44
N VAL A 291 5.56 8.89 -2.43
CA VAL A 291 4.67 8.10 -3.30
C VAL A 291 3.47 8.97 -3.66
N GLY A 292 3.20 9.16 -4.94
CA GLY A 292 2.05 9.96 -5.41
C GLY A 292 2.02 11.38 -4.82
N GLY A 293 3.17 12.07 -4.78
CA GLY A 293 3.30 13.42 -4.20
C GLY A 293 3.36 13.48 -2.67
N ASN A 294 2.87 12.47 -1.97
CA ASN A 294 2.87 12.40 -0.51
C ASN A 294 4.23 11.94 0.05
N LYS A 295 4.61 12.49 1.19
CA LYS A 295 5.85 12.13 1.91
C LYS A 295 5.53 11.17 3.05
N TYR A 296 6.38 10.16 3.20
CA TYR A 296 6.29 9.10 4.21
C TYR A 296 7.63 8.92 4.90
N HIS A 297 7.60 8.32 6.06
CA HIS A 297 8.79 7.79 6.72
C HIS A 297 8.52 6.37 7.22
N SER A 298 9.54 5.52 7.15
CA SER A 298 9.51 4.18 7.72
C SER A 298 10.72 3.98 8.62
N ASN A 299 10.50 3.35 9.76
CA ASN A 299 11.58 2.99 10.68
C ASN A 299 12.54 1.94 10.07
N SER A 300 13.59 1.58 10.80
CA SER A 300 14.59 0.58 10.37
C SER A 300 13.99 -0.80 10.06
N ALA A 301 12.86 -1.16 10.69
CA ALA A 301 12.12 -2.38 10.39
C ALA A 301 11.24 -2.27 9.12
N GLY A 302 11.19 -1.10 8.46
CA GLY A 302 10.38 -0.81 7.28
C GLY A 302 8.90 -0.53 7.57
N ARG A 303 8.53 -0.36 8.84
CA ARG A 303 7.16 0.01 9.24
C ARG A 303 6.96 1.49 9.01
N CYS A 304 5.93 1.87 8.25
CA CYS A 304 5.57 3.28 8.10
C CYS A 304 5.10 3.88 9.42
N ASP A 305 5.60 5.06 9.71
CA ASP A 305 5.28 5.80 10.92
C ASP A 305 3.85 6.34 10.88
N ARG A 306 3.26 6.55 12.08
CA ARG A 306 1.91 7.07 12.29
C ARG A 306 1.85 7.84 13.60
N GLY A 307 1.00 8.86 13.63
CA GLY A 307 0.90 9.76 14.77
C GLY A 307 2.11 10.66 14.89
N PHE A 308 2.32 11.19 16.08
CA PHE A 308 3.51 11.96 16.40
C PHE A 308 4.73 11.04 16.41
N THR A 309 5.76 11.44 15.68
CA THR A 309 6.99 10.65 15.52
C THR A 309 8.20 11.59 15.50
N THR A 310 9.14 11.37 16.39
CA THR A 310 10.42 12.10 16.41
C THR A 310 11.42 11.41 15.51
N ILE A 311 12.00 12.16 14.58
CA ILE A 311 12.99 11.69 13.60
C ILE A 311 14.17 12.65 13.65
N GLY A 312 15.30 12.19 14.16
CA GLY A 312 16.38 13.08 14.58
C GLY A 312 15.89 14.04 15.68
N ASN A 313 16.18 15.31 15.55
CA ASN A 313 15.79 16.34 16.52
C ASN A 313 14.41 16.96 16.25
N TYR A 314 13.60 16.40 15.34
CA TYR A 314 12.36 17.03 14.91
C TYR A 314 11.18 16.09 15.03
N THR A 315 10.05 16.61 15.52
CA THR A 315 8.78 15.89 15.58
C THR A 315 7.98 16.14 14.30
N TYR A 316 7.36 15.08 13.80
CA TYR A 316 6.46 15.07 12.66
C TYR A 316 5.15 14.39 13.06
N TYR A 317 4.11 14.59 12.28
CA TYR A 317 2.88 13.82 12.40
C TYR A 317 2.56 13.09 11.11
N PHE A 318 2.22 11.83 11.22
CA PHE A 318 1.77 11.00 10.11
C PHE A 318 0.33 10.55 10.37
N ASN A 319 -0.54 10.73 9.39
CA ASN A 319 -1.93 10.30 9.52
C ASN A 319 -2.05 8.76 9.57
N THR A 320 -3.28 8.24 9.68
CA THR A 320 -3.55 6.80 9.75
C THR A 320 -3.09 6.03 8.51
N ARG A 321 -2.92 6.70 7.37
CA ARG A 321 -2.36 6.15 6.12
C ARG A 321 -0.84 6.29 6.03
N GLY A 322 -0.19 6.88 7.04
CA GLY A 322 1.25 7.14 7.09
C GLY A 322 1.70 8.36 6.27
N VAL A 323 0.79 9.19 5.78
CA VAL A 323 1.13 10.42 5.05
C VAL A 323 1.56 11.50 6.05
N MET A 324 2.70 12.15 5.78
CA MET A 324 3.20 13.25 6.60
C MET A 324 2.25 14.44 6.55
N GLN A 325 1.85 14.92 7.72
CA GLN A 325 1.01 16.10 7.90
C GLN A 325 1.83 17.39 7.70
N LYS A 326 1.17 18.40 7.14
CA LYS A 326 1.64 19.79 7.05
C LYS A 326 0.49 20.71 7.43
N GLY A 327 0.81 21.93 7.88
CA GLY A 327 -0.19 22.90 8.30
C GLY A 327 -0.87 22.53 9.61
N TRP A 328 -2.09 22.98 9.77
CA TRP A 328 -2.87 22.80 10.99
C TRP A 328 -3.28 21.35 11.22
N LEU A 329 -3.19 20.91 12.48
CA LEU A 329 -3.66 19.60 12.96
C LEU A 329 -4.45 19.79 14.25
N LYS A 330 -5.75 19.58 14.21
CA LYS A 330 -6.62 19.57 15.39
C LYS A 330 -6.77 18.12 15.91
N GLN A 331 -6.45 17.90 17.16
CA GLN A 331 -6.55 16.61 17.85
C GLN A 331 -7.31 16.78 19.19
N LYS A 332 -7.80 15.70 19.77
CA LYS A 332 -8.47 15.73 21.08
C LYS A 332 -7.62 16.39 22.18
N ARG A 333 -6.29 16.24 22.10
CA ARG A 333 -5.34 16.79 23.09
C ARG A 333 -4.91 18.24 22.84
N GLY A 334 -5.29 18.84 21.70
CA GLY A 334 -4.93 20.21 21.33
C GLY A 334 -4.77 20.43 19.84
N THR A 335 -4.47 21.66 19.46
CA THR A 335 -4.19 22.08 18.10
C THR A 335 -2.68 22.24 17.94
N TYR A 336 -2.17 21.81 16.79
CA TYR A 336 -0.74 21.81 16.43
C TYR A 336 -0.57 22.43 15.04
N TYR A 337 0.63 22.90 14.76
CA TYR A 337 0.98 23.36 13.41
C TYR A 337 2.27 22.71 12.94
N PHE A 338 2.29 22.28 11.69
CA PHE A 338 3.46 21.68 11.04
C PHE A 338 3.89 22.55 9.87
N SER A 339 5.17 22.85 9.79
CA SER A 339 5.75 23.67 8.72
C SER A 339 5.29 23.19 7.34
N LEU A 340 4.78 24.09 6.52
CA LEU A 340 4.32 23.78 5.16
C LEU A 340 5.47 23.31 4.25
N THR A 341 6.69 23.76 4.51
CA THR A 341 7.88 23.39 3.73
C THR A 341 8.48 22.08 4.20
N THR A 342 8.75 21.94 5.51
CA THR A 342 9.50 20.81 6.08
C THR A 342 8.62 19.72 6.68
N GLY A 343 7.38 20.04 7.10
CA GLY A 343 6.50 19.15 7.88
C GLY A 343 6.94 18.98 9.35
N ARG A 344 7.90 19.78 9.85
CA ARG A 344 8.33 19.75 11.26
C ARG A 344 7.27 20.39 12.13
N MET A 345 7.03 19.83 13.31
CA MET A 345 6.18 20.43 14.33
C MET A 345 6.75 21.78 14.76
N VAL A 346 5.89 22.76 14.89
CA VAL A 346 6.24 24.13 15.30
C VAL A 346 6.12 24.23 16.81
N THR A 347 7.07 24.94 17.43
CA THR A 347 7.07 25.36 18.83
C THR A 347 7.39 26.86 18.91
N GLY A 348 7.04 27.51 20.00
CA GLY A 348 7.24 28.95 20.18
C GLY A 348 6.30 29.80 19.33
N TRP A 349 6.67 31.07 19.15
CA TRP A 349 5.92 32.01 18.33
C TRP A 349 5.98 31.66 16.84
N ARG A 350 4.82 31.72 16.17
CA ARG A 350 4.72 31.48 14.74
C ARG A 350 3.69 32.38 14.08
N ASN A 351 4.11 33.05 13.02
CA ASN A 351 3.17 33.73 12.13
C ASN A 351 2.64 32.73 11.10
N VAL A 352 1.32 32.64 11.00
CA VAL A 352 0.60 31.82 10.02
C VAL A 352 -0.51 32.68 9.44
N GLU A 353 -0.50 32.91 8.13
CA GLU A 353 -1.53 33.69 7.43
C GLU A 353 -1.74 35.08 8.07
N ASN A 354 -0.63 35.78 8.35
CA ASN A 354 -0.59 37.11 8.98
C ASN A 354 -1.15 37.19 10.41
N LYS A 355 -1.36 36.07 11.07
CA LYS A 355 -1.73 35.99 12.49
C LYS A 355 -0.61 35.31 13.28
N SER A 356 -0.32 35.82 14.47
CA SER A 356 0.68 35.24 15.36
C SER A 356 0.03 34.26 16.33
N TYR A 357 0.67 33.11 16.49
CA TYR A 357 0.25 32.05 17.41
C TYR A 357 1.44 31.63 18.28
N TYR A 358 1.16 31.07 19.44
CA TYR A 358 2.18 30.48 20.28
C TYR A 358 1.93 29.00 20.51
N PHE A 359 2.96 28.19 20.34
CA PHE A 359 2.96 26.76 20.58
C PHE A 359 3.94 26.42 21.70
N ASP A 360 3.49 25.65 22.71
CA ASP A 360 4.35 25.23 23.81
C ASP A 360 5.48 24.29 23.35
N SER A 361 6.33 23.85 24.26
CA SER A 361 7.44 22.93 23.97
C SER A 361 7.00 21.59 23.37
N ASN A 362 5.75 21.17 23.64
CA ASN A 362 5.15 19.96 23.06
C ASN A 362 4.41 20.25 21.74
N GLY A 363 4.52 21.47 21.21
CA GLY A 363 3.88 21.92 19.98
C GLY A 363 2.38 22.16 20.09
N LYS A 364 1.82 22.16 21.30
CA LYS A 364 0.39 22.45 21.52
C LYS A 364 0.16 23.96 21.51
N MET A 365 -0.79 24.42 20.70
CA MET A 365 -1.19 25.81 20.62
C MET A 365 -1.77 26.29 21.96
N LYS A 366 -1.29 27.44 22.42
CA LYS A 366 -1.83 28.14 23.59
C LYS A 366 -3.03 29.00 23.20
N THR A 367 -3.93 29.20 24.15
CA THR A 367 -5.07 30.14 24.03
C THR A 367 -5.29 30.84 25.37
N GLY A 368 -5.97 31.98 25.35
CA GLY A 368 -6.22 32.79 26.54
C GLY A 368 -5.03 33.66 26.95
N TRP A 369 -5.03 34.08 28.19
CA TRP A 369 -3.93 34.86 28.76
C TRP A 369 -2.63 34.06 28.81
N PHE A 370 -1.55 34.73 28.39
CA PHE A 370 -0.25 34.11 28.29
C PHE A 370 0.88 35.11 28.59
N THR A 371 1.75 34.76 29.54
CA THR A 371 2.94 35.54 29.87
C THR A 371 4.17 34.93 29.20
N TYR A 372 4.95 35.75 28.51
CA TYR A 372 6.17 35.30 27.84
C TYR A 372 7.24 36.39 27.90
N ASN A 373 8.43 36.06 28.37
CA ASN A 373 9.55 36.97 28.57
C ASN A 373 9.14 38.26 29.30
N GLY A 374 8.38 38.12 30.39
CA GLY A 374 7.92 39.26 31.23
C GLY A 374 6.81 40.14 30.65
N ASN A 375 6.31 39.81 29.46
CA ASN A 375 5.20 40.50 28.84
C ASN A 375 3.94 39.64 28.82
N LYS A 376 2.77 40.28 28.95
CA LYS A 376 1.48 39.61 28.93
C LYS A 376 0.81 39.76 27.58
N TYR A 377 0.27 38.68 27.06
CA TYR A 377 -0.40 38.53 25.76
C TYR A 377 -1.79 37.92 25.94
N TYR A 378 -2.65 38.09 24.97
CA TYR A 378 -3.89 37.33 24.88
C TYR A 378 -3.98 36.61 23.53
N LEU A 379 -4.10 35.30 23.59
CA LEU A 379 -4.24 34.42 22.46
C LEU A 379 -5.73 34.05 22.34
N ASP A 380 -6.44 34.73 21.49
CA ASP A 380 -7.91 34.79 21.43
C ASP A 380 -8.53 33.42 21.11
N PRO A 381 -9.20 32.73 22.05
CA PRO A 381 -9.81 31.45 21.81
C PRO A 381 -10.87 31.48 20.71
N ASP A 382 -11.64 32.57 20.63
CA ASP A 382 -12.75 32.73 19.68
C ASP A 382 -12.25 33.01 18.27
N ASN A 383 -11.00 33.50 18.15
CA ASN A 383 -10.31 33.69 16.87
C ASN A 383 -9.25 32.61 16.63
N GLY A 384 -9.53 31.39 17.08
CA GLY A 384 -8.70 30.20 16.85
C GLY A 384 -7.31 30.26 17.50
N GLY A 385 -7.11 31.02 18.56
CA GLY A 385 -5.84 31.18 19.29
C GLY A 385 -4.90 32.24 18.69
N ALA A 386 -5.36 33.09 17.80
CA ALA A 386 -4.57 34.16 17.25
C ALA A 386 -4.28 35.27 18.31
N MET A 387 -3.05 35.76 18.33
CA MET A 387 -2.64 36.84 19.23
C MET A 387 -3.39 38.16 18.90
N ILE A 388 -3.96 38.79 19.92
CA ILE A 388 -4.51 40.15 19.79
C ILE A 388 -3.35 41.15 19.78
N SER A 389 -3.39 42.09 18.86
CA SER A 389 -2.40 43.18 18.73
C SER A 389 -3.02 44.46 18.20
N GLY A 390 -2.45 45.63 18.57
CA GLY A 390 -2.75 46.95 18.03
C GLY A 390 -4.17 47.45 18.27
N LYS A 391 -4.90 46.91 19.27
CA LYS A 391 -6.30 47.28 19.52
C LYS A 391 -6.70 47.16 20.99
N THR A 392 -7.81 47.82 21.32
CA THR A 392 -8.49 47.67 22.61
C THR A 392 -9.65 46.68 22.45
N VAL A 393 -9.75 45.70 23.34
CA VAL A 393 -10.79 44.67 23.35
C VAL A 393 -11.37 44.49 24.73
N ARG A 394 -12.58 43.93 24.82
CA ARG A 394 -13.15 43.44 26.10
C ARG A 394 -12.84 41.96 26.23
N ILE A 395 -12.32 41.57 27.41
CA ILE A 395 -12.05 40.19 27.79
C ILE A 395 -12.64 40.01 29.18
N ASP A 396 -13.54 39.06 29.36
CA ASP A 396 -14.25 38.81 30.61
C ASP A 396 -14.89 40.06 31.24
N GLY A 397 -15.43 40.94 30.37
CA GLY A 397 -16.10 42.17 30.77
C GLY A 397 -15.19 43.39 30.91
N GLU A 398 -13.88 43.22 31.07
CA GLU A 398 -12.89 44.25 31.28
C GLU A 398 -12.25 44.73 29.97
N ARG A 399 -11.82 45.99 29.88
CA ARG A 399 -11.13 46.58 28.72
C ARG A 399 -9.61 46.42 28.81
N TYR A 400 -9.00 45.86 27.76
CA TYR A 400 -7.56 45.69 27.64
C TYR A 400 -7.06 46.25 26.32
N THR A 401 -5.98 47.04 26.37
CA THR A 401 -5.32 47.61 25.18
C THR A 401 -4.01 46.88 24.92
N PHE A 402 -3.83 46.42 23.69
CA PHE A 402 -2.61 45.72 23.27
C PHE A 402 -1.81 46.57 22.30
N ASN A 403 -0.49 46.58 22.47
CA ASN A 403 0.46 47.22 21.56
C ASN A 403 0.48 46.48 20.21
N ASN A 404 1.07 47.09 19.17
CA ASN A 404 1.19 46.46 17.83
C ASN A 404 1.95 45.13 17.86
N ASN A 405 2.88 44.95 18.80
CA ASN A 405 3.61 43.67 19.01
C ASN A 405 2.83 42.64 19.85
N GLY A 406 1.57 42.95 20.23
CA GLY A 406 0.69 42.05 20.99
C GLY A 406 0.88 42.09 22.50
N THR A 407 1.80 42.91 23.04
CA THR A 407 1.98 43.03 24.50
C THR A 407 0.85 43.84 25.13
N LEU A 408 0.39 43.46 26.32
CA LEU A 408 -0.61 44.22 27.08
C LEU A 408 -0.01 45.56 27.50
N LYS A 409 -0.67 46.67 27.13
CA LYS A 409 -0.23 48.03 27.47
C LYS A 409 -0.31 48.25 29.00
N GLY A 410 0.77 48.82 29.57
CA GLY A 410 0.82 49.14 31.00
C GLY A 410 1.07 47.93 31.90
N PHE A 411 1.20 46.71 31.38
CA PHE A 411 1.53 45.52 32.18
C PHE A 411 2.99 45.59 32.64
N LYS A 412 3.19 45.48 33.95
CA LYS A 412 4.51 45.27 34.57
C LYS A 412 4.40 44.03 35.46
N LEU A 413 5.27 43.05 35.21
CA LEU A 413 5.36 41.90 36.05
C LEU A 413 5.98 42.29 37.38
N SER A 414 5.41 41.84 38.50
CA SER A 414 5.89 42.09 39.84
C SER A 414 6.07 40.78 40.61
N GLY A 415 6.71 40.86 41.76
CA GLY A 415 7.00 39.69 42.61
C GLY A 415 8.45 39.25 42.59
N SER A 416 8.80 38.36 43.51
CA SER A 416 10.16 37.84 43.66
C SER A 416 10.55 36.91 42.53
N TYR A 417 11.85 36.83 42.29
CA TYR A 417 12.42 35.86 41.35
C TYR A 417 12.55 34.47 41.97
N SER A 418 12.44 33.43 41.11
CA SER A 418 12.86 32.06 41.38
C SER A 418 13.42 31.42 40.14
N ILE A 419 14.30 30.43 40.28
CA ILE A 419 15.00 29.77 39.21
C ILE A 419 14.70 28.27 39.23
N ARG A 420 14.45 27.68 38.06
CA ARG A 420 14.35 26.23 37.89
C ARG A 420 15.35 25.75 36.87
N VAL A 421 16.19 24.77 37.19
CA VAL A 421 17.19 24.17 36.32
C VAL A 421 16.77 22.75 35.99
N ASN A 422 16.41 22.51 34.75
CA ASN A 422 16.18 21.17 34.24
C ASN A 422 17.53 20.59 33.78
N ARG A 423 18.09 19.72 34.61
CA ARG A 423 19.40 19.10 34.38
C ARG A 423 19.38 18.17 33.15
N GLN A 424 18.31 17.41 32.95
CA GLN A 424 18.16 16.49 31.81
C GLN A 424 18.10 17.22 30.46
N GLN A 425 17.47 18.40 30.41
CA GLN A 425 17.34 19.20 29.21
C GLN A 425 18.42 20.27 29.07
N ASN A 426 19.21 20.53 30.14
CA ASN A 426 20.16 21.62 30.22
C ASN A 426 19.52 22.99 29.94
N VAL A 427 18.36 23.24 30.58
CA VAL A 427 17.59 24.47 30.46
C VAL A 427 17.35 25.06 31.85
N LEU A 428 17.67 26.33 31.98
CA LEU A 428 17.38 27.13 33.16
C LEU A 428 16.19 28.05 32.85
N THR A 429 15.13 28.02 33.65
CA THR A 429 13.99 28.92 33.53
C THR A 429 13.92 29.83 34.76
N VAL A 430 13.88 31.13 34.52
CA VAL A 430 13.64 32.14 35.56
C VAL A 430 12.18 32.49 35.61
N TYR A 431 11.62 32.58 36.81
CA TYR A 431 10.26 33.02 37.13
C TYR A 431 10.28 34.32 37.90
N GLN A 432 9.28 35.17 37.70
CA GLN A 432 9.00 36.35 38.53
C GLN A 432 7.52 36.38 38.91
N GLY A 433 7.21 36.44 40.21
CA GLY A 433 5.83 36.35 40.68
C GLY A 433 5.13 35.05 40.30
N GLY A 434 5.88 33.95 40.10
CA GLY A 434 5.40 32.64 39.65
C GLY A 434 5.28 32.48 38.13
N GLU A 435 5.38 33.55 37.34
CA GLU A 435 5.31 33.51 35.87
C GLU A 435 6.68 33.33 35.25
N PRO A 436 6.83 32.46 34.25
CA PRO A 436 8.11 32.24 33.56
C PRO A 436 8.48 33.46 32.71
N VAL A 437 9.65 34.05 32.97
CA VAL A 437 10.08 35.31 32.31
C VAL A 437 11.26 35.13 31.36
N LYS A 438 12.15 34.18 31.62
CA LYS A 438 13.31 33.89 30.77
C LYS A 438 13.64 32.40 30.78
N ALA A 439 14.15 31.90 29.67
CA ALA A 439 14.79 30.58 29.60
C ALA A 439 16.20 30.74 29.01
N PHE A 440 17.14 30.09 29.63
CA PHE A 440 18.55 30.06 29.20
C PHE A 440 18.97 28.63 28.90
N LEU A 441 19.74 28.46 27.85
CA LEU A 441 20.45 27.23 27.59
C LEU A 441 21.66 27.17 28.54
N CYS A 442 21.81 26.11 29.30
CA CYS A 442 22.93 25.97 30.22
C CYS A 442 23.70 24.65 29.96
N SER A 443 24.83 24.47 30.61
CA SER A 443 25.50 23.19 30.75
C SER A 443 25.59 22.81 32.21
N THR A 444 25.08 21.63 32.53
CA THR A 444 25.14 21.03 33.88
C THR A 444 26.26 20.00 33.97
N GLY A 445 26.44 19.40 35.13
CA GLY A 445 27.51 18.43 35.42
C GLY A 445 27.41 17.15 34.59
N VAL A 446 28.55 16.66 34.08
CA VAL A 446 28.63 15.32 33.48
C VAL A 446 28.24 14.26 34.52
N ASN A 447 27.74 13.13 34.04
CA ASN A 447 27.29 12.05 34.93
C ASN A 447 26.32 12.51 36.04
N ASN A 448 25.53 13.56 35.75
CA ASN A 448 24.58 14.14 36.70
C ASN A 448 25.22 14.77 37.94
N ALA A 449 26.44 15.24 37.88
CA ALA A 449 27.18 15.83 39.00
C ALA A 449 26.53 17.11 39.58
N THR A 450 25.67 17.83 38.81
CA THR A 450 24.82 18.90 39.37
C THR A 450 23.75 18.26 40.30
N PRO A 451 23.70 18.55 41.59
CA PRO A 451 22.78 17.91 42.52
C PRO A 451 21.32 18.31 42.28
N LEU A 452 20.42 17.35 42.45
CA LEU A 452 18.98 17.64 42.49
C LEU A 452 18.61 18.25 43.84
N GLY A 453 17.59 19.09 43.89
CA GLY A 453 17.07 19.66 45.13
C GLY A 453 16.65 21.12 44.99
N THR A 454 16.36 21.70 46.17
CA THR A 454 16.02 23.13 46.29
C THR A 454 17.11 23.83 47.06
N PHE A 455 17.59 24.90 46.47
CA PHE A 455 18.70 25.72 46.94
C PHE A 455 18.29 27.19 46.93
N THR A 456 19.18 28.06 47.38
CA THR A 456 19.03 29.51 47.21
C THR A 456 20.35 30.11 46.72
N ILE A 457 20.30 31.28 46.06
CA ILE A 457 21.52 32.04 45.80
C ILE A 457 22.09 32.49 47.12
N LEU A 458 23.31 32.05 47.43
CA LEU A 458 23.98 32.28 48.73
C LEU A 458 24.82 33.59 48.72
N ASP A 459 25.53 33.80 47.64
CA ASP A 459 26.39 34.97 47.42
C ASP A 459 26.56 35.26 45.93
N LYS A 460 27.26 36.34 45.62
CA LYS A 460 27.53 36.79 44.24
C LYS A 460 28.89 37.39 44.11
N LEU A 461 29.68 36.89 43.16
CA LEU A 461 31.02 37.38 42.86
C LEU A 461 31.11 37.80 41.40
N PRO A 462 31.71 38.97 41.09
CA PRO A 462 31.84 39.41 39.70
C PRO A 462 32.73 38.46 38.90
N MET A 463 33.68 37.82 39.54
CA MET A 463 34.60 36.82 39.02
C MET A 463 35.06 35.90 40.13
N HIS A 464 35.23 34.62 39.85
CA HIS A 464 35.66 33.59 40.79
C HIS A 464 36.57 32.58 40.11
N GLU A 465 37.63 32.16 40.78
CA GLU A 465 38.47 31.06 40.37
C GLU A 465 37.71 29.75 40.56
N LEU A 466 37.72 28.93 39.52
CA LEU A 466 37.06 27.63 39.46
C LEU A 466 38.09 26.50 39.57
N ASN A 467 37.63 25.28 39.76
CA ASN A 467 38.52 24.12 39.76
C ASN A 467 39.34 24.05 38.45
N GLY A 468 40.69 23.79 38.59
CA GLY A 468 41.61 23.59 37.51
C GLY A 468 41.93 24.88 36.74
N PRO A 469 42.74 25.75 37.26
CA PRO A 469 43.02 27.17 37.03
C PRO A 469 42.20 27.80 35.88
N THR A 470 40.92 27.97 36.11
CA THR A 470 39.99 28.64 35.19
C THR A 470 39.11 29.62 35.95
N TRP A 471 38.56 30.58 35.24
CA TRP A 471 37.83 31.70 35.82
C TRP A 471 36.39 31.75 35.29
N GLY A 472 35.42 31.85 36.21
CA GLY A 472 34.01 32.17 35.91
C GLY A 472 33.72 33.64 36.14
N PHE A 473 32.86 34.23 35.33
CA PHE A 473 32.36 35.59 35.50
C PHE A 473 30.90 35.58 35.91
N TYR A 474 30.47 36.58 36.65
CA TYR A 474 29.11 36.77 37.15
C TYR A 474 28.61 35.53 37.91
N CYS A 475 29.44 35.11 38.86
CA CYS A 475 29.22 33.91 39.65
C CYS A 475 28.11 34.13 40.69
N SER A 476 27.26 33.13 40.90
CA SER A 476 26.22 33.08 41.95
C SER A 476 26.21 31.69 42.55
N HIS A 477 26.70 31.52 43.75
CA HIS A 477 26.71 30.23 44.47
C HIS A 477 25.30 29.80 44.86
N ILE A 478 25.01 28.50 44.68
CA ILE A 478 23.77 27.86 45.21
C ILE A 478 24.11 26.77 46.22
N THR A 479 25.36 26.33 46.31
CA THR A 479 25.96 25.56 47.40
C THR A 479 27.40 26.11 47.58
N SER A 480 28.15 25.54 48.55
CA SER A 480 29.57 25.89 48.72
C SER A 480 30.47 25.60 47.52
N SER A 481 30.02 24.72 46.58
CA SER A 481 30.82 24.26 45.41
C SER A 481 30.09 24.37 44.08
N ILE A 482 28.80 24.62 44.07
CA ILE A 482 28.00 24.71 42.81
C ILE A 482 27.51 26.15 42.64
N LEU A 483 27.76 26.69 41.46
CA LEU A 483 27.39 28.06 41.13
C LEU A 483 26.90 28.21 39.71
N PHE A 484 26.10 29.23 39.45
CA PHE A 484 25.91 29.79 38.10
C PHE A 484 27.12 30.63 37.72
N HIS A 485 27.68 30.48 36.54
CA HIS A 485 28.78 31.30 36.03
C HIS A 485 28.83 31.26 34.50
N SER A 486 29.63 32.16 33.91
CA SER A 486 29.93 32.15 32.47
C SER A 486 30.64 30.87 32.06
N ILE A 487 30.85 30.67 30.75
CA ILE A 487 31.77 29.66 30.26
C ILE A 487 33.19 29.91 30.89
N PRO A 488 33.85 28.89 31.46
CA PRO A 488 35.16 29.05 32.10
C PRO A 488 36.21 29.54 31.13
N SER A 489 36.89 30.61 31.50
CA SER A 489 38.08 31.19 30.82
C SER A 489 39.36 30.64 31.44
N PRO A 490 40.41 30.31 30.68
CA PRO A 490 41.72 29.91 31.22
C PRO A 490 42.42 31.05 31.92
N GLU A 491 42.07 32.30 31.62
CA GLU A 491 42.65 33.50 32.19
C GLU A 491 41.61 34.36 32.90
N PRO A 492 42.00 35.17 33.91
CA PRO A 492 41.09 36.07 34.61
C PRO A 492 40.71 37.31 33.76
N ASN A 493 40.50 37.10 32.47
CA ASN A 493 40.07 38.11 31.52
C ASN A 493 38.95 37.61 30.61
N ARG A 494 38.28 38.55 29.93
CA ARG A 494 37.10 38.27 29.12
C ARG A 494 37.39 37.95 27.67
N THR A 495 38.65 37.94 27.27
CA THR A 495 39.12 37.79 25.87
C THR A 495 39.82 36.47 25.61
N SER A 496 39.74 35.53 26.56
CA SER A 496 40.36 34.20 26.46
C SER A 496 39.32 33.08 26.50
N LEU A 497 38.11 33.34 25.97
CA LEU A 497 37.02 32.34 25.90
C LEU A 497 37.42 31.14 25.03
N PRO A 498 37.38 29.91 25.54
CA PRO A 498 37.52 28.71 24.73
C PRO A 498 36.23 28.45 23.92
N ALA A 499 36.22 28.80 22.63
CA ALA A 499 35.03 28.69 21.76
C ALA A 499 34.39 27.29 21.77
N TYR A 500 35.20 26.23 21.89
CA TYR A 500 34.67 24.85 21.96
C TYR A 500 33.84 24.62 23.22
N LYS A 501 34.18 25.19 24.37
CA LYS A 501 33.41 25.11 25.63
C LYS A 501 32.06 25.85 25.50
N TYR A 502 32.04 27.02 24.84
CA TYR A 502 30.82 27.73 24.53
C TYR A 502 29.89 26.89 23.65
N ASN A 503 30.44 26.23 22.64
CA ASN A 503 29.68 25.40 21.70
C ASN A 503 29.15 24.10 22.29
N LEU A 504 29.49 23.75 23.56
CA LEU A 504 28.93 22.65 24.34
C LEU A 504 27.67 23.04 25.15
N LEU A 505 27.26 24.32 25.15
CA LEU A 505 26.05 24.73 25.85
C LEU A 505 24.84 23.89 25.39
N GLY A 506 24.00 23.51 26.35
CA GLY A 506 22.87 22.62 26.13
C GLY A 506 23.16 21.12 26.30
N GLN A 507 24.40 20.78 26.73
CA GLN A 507 24.86 19.43 27.06
C GLN A 507 25.44 19.41 28.48
N GLN A 508 25.49 18.24 29.10
CA GLN A 508 26.27 18.04 30.33
C GLN A 508 27.77 18.20 30.00
N ALA A 509 28.41 19.22 30.52
CA ALA A 509 29.77 19.56 30.16
C ALA A 509 30.58 20.23 31.30
N SER A 510 30.04 20.27 32.54
CA SER A 510 30.72 20.80 33.72
C SER A 510 31.05 19.70 34.72
N GLU A 511 31.77 20.04 35.79
CA GLU A 511 32.00 19.14 36.94
C GLU A 511 30.92 19.21 38.02
N GLY A 512 29.87 20.02 37.78
CA GLY A 512 28.75 20.20 38.68
C GLY A 512 28.10 21.58 38.59
N CYS A 513 28.88 22.61 38.31
CA CYS A 513 28.42 23.97 38.13
C CYS A 513 27.47 24.12 36.93
N ILE A 514 26.70 25.20 36.91
CA ILE A 514 25.72 25.50 35.85
C ILE A 514 26.30 26.62 34.98
N ARG A 515 26.89 26.21 33.84
CA ARG A 515 27.54 27.13 32.88
C ARG A 515 26.52 27.79 31.99
N LEU A 516 26.70 29.07 31.72
CA LEU A 516 25.82 29.95 30.96
C LEU A 516 26.64 30.76 29.95
N ARG A 517 25.99 31.41 28.97
CA ARG A 517 26.61 32.51 28.24
C ARG A 517 26.89 33.65 29.21
N MET A 518 27.89 34.47 28.91
CA MET A 518 28.26 35.61 29.75
C MET A 518 27.10 36.55 30.04
N GLY A 519 26.33 36.89 28.99
CA GLY A 519 25.14 37.76 29.13
C GLY A 519 24.01 37.14 29.97
N ASP A 520 23.82 35.81 29.89
CA ASP A 520 22.80 35.11 30.68
C ASP A 520 23.19 35.01 32.15
N ALA A 521 24.49 34.74 32.44
CA ALA A 521 25.05 34.77 33.80
C ALA A 521 24.95 36.18 34.39
N TYR A 522 25.31 37.21 33.61
CA TYR A 522 25.18 38.62 34.01
C TYR A 522 23.73 38.97 34.35
N TRP A 523 22.77 38.52 33.53
CA TRP A 523 21.37 38.80 33.78
C TRP A 523 20.91 38.24 35.15
N ILE A 524 21.26 36.98 35.47
CA ILE A 524 20.98 36.35 36.77
C ILE A 524 21.68 37.12 37.89
N TYR A 525 22.92 37.44 37.68
CA TYR A 525 23.73 38.21 38.64
C TYR A 525 23.07 39.56 38.97
N GLN A 526 22.53 40.27 38.01
CA GLN A 526 21.90 41.57 38.22
C GLN A 526 20.50 41.50 38.82
N ASN A 527 19.68 40.53 38.37
CA ASN A 527 18.23 40.57 38.59
C ASN A 527 17.76 39.60 39.70
N CYS A 528 18.49 38.51 39.97
CA CYS A 528 18.11 37.55 40.96
C CYS A 528 18.89 37.78 42.27
N PRO A 529 18.31 38.42 43.32
CA PRO A 529 19.03 38.74 44.58
C PRO A 529 19.50 37.50 45.35
N ILE A 530 20.40 37.67 46.28
CA ILE A 530 20.74 36.67 47.32
C ILE A 530 19.43 36.23 47.98
N GLY A 531 19.28 34.93 48.26
CA GLY A 531 18.04 34.34 48.76
C GLY A 531 17.07 33.90 47.65
N THR A 532 17.34 34.21 46.35
CA THR A 532 16.49 33.71 45.26
C THR A 532 16.43 32.18 45.26
N PRO A 533 15.22 31.58 45.34
CA PRO A 533 15.05 30.12 45.32
C PRO A 533 15.50 29.53 43.98
N VAL A 534 16.23 28.40 44.06
CA VAL A 534 16.73 27.62 42.92
C VAL A 534 16.31 26.17 43.09
N THR A 535 15.57 25.63 42.12
CA THR A 535 15.21 24.19 42.11
C THR A 535 15.89 23.51 40.94
N VAL A 536 16.69 22.49 41.24
CA VAL A 536 17.32 21.62 40.22
C VAL A 536 16.51 20.33 40.14
N TYR A 537 16.08 19.95 38.92
CA TYR A 537 15.21 18.80 38.69
C TYR A 537 15.51 18.13 37.36
N ASP A 538 14.99 16.90 37.16
CA ASP A 538 15.03 16.18 35.88
C ASP A 538 13.62 16.11 35.27
N SER A 539 13.51 16.38 33.99
CA SER A 539 12.27 16.22 33.21
C SER A 539 12.61 16.14 31.72
N SER A 540 11.85 15.33 30.99
CA SER A 540 11.89 15.33 29.51
C SER A 540 11.24 16.57 28.88
N ASP A 541 10.39 17.28 29.61
CA ASP A 541 9.83 18.58 29.22
C ASP A 541 10.82 19.70 29.55
N PRO A 542 11.30 20.47 28.56
CA PRO A 542 12.26 21.55 28.79
C PRO A 542 11.69 22.73 29.62
N GLY A 543 10.40 22.76 29.87
CA GLY A 543 9.71 23.82 30.62
C GLY A 543 8.86 24.75 29.76
N PRO A 544 8.14 25.71 30.40
CA PRO A 544 7.06 26.47 29.78
C PRO A 544 7.50 27.39 28.63
N LEU A 545 8.75 27.83 28.61
CA LEU A 545 9.32 28.65 27.53
C LEU A 545 10.07 27.84 26.47
N GLY A 546 10.12 26.51 26.61
CA GLY A 546 10.84 25.61 25.73
C GLY A 546 12.37 25.64 25.93
N LYS A 547 13.09 24.88 25.10
CA LYS A 547 14.55 24.85 25.10
C LYS A 547 15.09 25.92 24.13
N PRO A 548 15.84 26.92 24.60
CA PRO A 548 16.46 27.91 23.74
C PRO A 548 17.48 27.26 22.80
N THR A 549 17.73 27.90 21.66
CA THR A 549 18.80 27.52 20.72
C THR A 549 19.75 28.67 20.56
N TYR A 550 21.05 28.41 20.77
CA TYR A 550 22.08 29.42 20.59
C TYR A 550 22.89 29.14 19.32
N LYS A 551 23.31 30.23 18.66
CA LYS A 551 24.19 30.14 17.51
C LYS A 551 25.61 29.77 18.00
N LYS A 552 26.21 28.76 17.38
CA LYS A 552 27.60 28.40 17.65
C LYS A 552 28.55 29.49 17.18
N ILE A 553 29.63 29.68 17.92
CA ILE A 553 30.67 30.64 17.58
C ILE A 553 31.83 29.95 16.84
N PRO A 554 32.55 30.67 15.94
CA PRO A 554 33.73 30.14 15.26
C PRO A 554 34.87 29.87 16.26
N ALA A 555 35.75 28.93 15.92
CA ALA A 555 36.87 28.55 16.79
C ALA A 555 37.87 29.70 17.06
N SER A 556 37.93 30.68 16.17
CA SER A 556 38.77 31.87 16.29
C SER A 556 38.20 32.94 17.24
N MET A 557 36.96 32.79 17.71
CA MET A 557 36.32 33.76 18.61
C MET A 557 36.80 33.52 20.04
N THR A 558 37.43 34.54 20.63
CA THR A 558 38.01 34.50 21.98
C THR A 558 37.20 35.29 23.02
N VAL A 559 36.08 35.90 22.60
CA VAL A 559 35.18 36.64 23.48
C VAL A 559 33.79 36.00 23.44
N ASP A 560 33.07 36.03 24.57
CA ASP A 560 31.67 35.67 24.57
C ASP A 560 30.85 36.78 23.89
N PRO A 561 30.17 36.48 22.75
CA PRO A 561 29.45 37.51 21.99
C PRO A 561 28.26 38.09 22.75
N THR A 562 27.89 37.50 23.90
CA THR A 562 26.80 37.99 24.75
C THR A 562 27.30 38.76 25.98
N ASP A 563 28.62 38.87 26.17
CA ASP A 563 29.20 39.68 27.25
C ASP A 563 28.71 41.13 27.10
N PRO A 564 28.12 41.73 28.15
CA PRO A 564 27.66 43.10 28.11
C PRO A 564 28.68 44.11 27.58
N GLN A 565 29.97 43.83 27.74
CA GLN A 565 31.05 44.68 27.23
C GLN A 565 31.22 44.60 25.71
N TYR A 566 30.91 43.46 25.11
CA TYR A 566 31.15 43.21 23.68
C TYR A 566 29.86 42.97 22.88
N ALA A 567 28.69 42.82 23.55
CA ALA A 567 27.46 42.40 22.93
C ALA A 567 27.01 43.25 21.75
N SER A 568 27.28 44.56 21.81
CA SER A 568 26.95 45.50 20.72
C SER A 568 27.72 45.23 19.43
N GLN A 569 28.89 44.60 19.53
CA GLN A 569 29.73 44.21 18.37
C GLN A 569 29.23 42.93 17.69
N TYR A 570 28.39 42.16 18.37
CA TYR A 570 27.91 40.83 17.92
C TYR A 570 26.37 40.69 17.97
N PRO A 571 25.61 41.58 17.35
CA PRO A 571 24.13 41.56 17.44
C PRO A 571 23.51 40.25 16.92
N GLN A 572 24.21 39.53 16.05
CA GLN A 572 23.76 38.25 15.49
C GLN A 572 23.78 37.08 16.49
N TYR A 573 24.31 37.27 17.71
CA TYR A 573 24.40 36.25 18.78
C TYR A 573 23.52 36.57 20.00
N GLN A 574 22.79 37.67 19.96
CA GLN A 574 21.92 38.12 21.06
C GLN A 574 20.63 37.30 21.18
#